data_07ee67c75943d88e9be61ea38aed190d
#
_entry.id   07ee67c75943d88e9be61ea38aed190d
#
_cell.length_a   1.000
_cell.length_b   1.000
_cell.length_c   1.000
_cell.angle_alpha   90.00
_cell.angle_beta   90.00
_cell.angle_gamma   90.00
#
_symmetry.space_group_name_H-M   'P 1'
#
loop_
_entity.id
_entity.type
_entity.pdbx_description
1 polymer ?
#
loop_
_entity_poly.entity_id
_entity_poly.type
_entity_poly.pdbx_seq_one_letter_code
_entity_poly.pdbx_strand_id
1 'polypeptide(L)'
;METRYDRANKAFLILDEQGNDTEDSISFKFLDSYKENNHEDEPLTDFSFELYYQKGVRESNYRTLYLHDTSLEDNRKIIGMMIPFSALITEDEEMRENKDLSCYVFHSYQYLLKQEDFQDVVDFDSMSDIISERYADTCLCVYHLPSCPLEIHSKLEISMAKYGYYKTIKDYTNPKIDLTEKIILRPCDGILEADGNPFDQYLFDCIRTHLNEKDPVLKFLYLYQIIESFFTRIVVQDLEGLIAEVKNPAGALKDMSDSLKIRKEINRWTTIEERAQIKGAEHAELDEKCRQFLTSTDANLKHPQSIYSVRNHIIHRFRVAIIQVELLNEINFLFELYLIDVLCRYKES
;
A
#
# COMPACT_ATOMS: atom_id res chain seq x y z
N MET A 1 -9.08 2.26 -28.81
CA MET A 1 -8.50 1.40 -29.88
C MET A 1 -8.82 -0.04 -29.51
N GLU A 2 -9.44 -0.81 -30.41
CA GLU A 2 -9.56 -2.25 -30.22
C GLU A 2 -8.37 -2.96 -30.85
N THR A 3 -7.88 -3.99 -30.19
CA THR A 3 -6.72 -4.75 -30.65
C THR A 3 -7.00 -6.25 -30.56
N ARG A 4 -6.45 -7.02 -31.50
CA ARG A 4 -6.45 -8.47 -31.49
C ARG A 4 -5.02 -8.99 -31.60
N TYR A 5 -4.67 -9.95 -30.74
CA TYR A 5 -3.35 -10.56 -30.81
C TYR A 5 -3.28 -11.56 -31.95
N ASP A 6 -2.36 -11.32 -32.91
CA ASP A 6 -2.03 -12.25 -34.00
C ASP A 6 -0.89 -13.18 -33.57
N ARG A 7 -1.25 -14.44 -33.33
CA ARG A 7 -0.31 -15.49 -32.91
C ARG A 7 0.75 -15.80 -33.96
N ALA A 8 0.42 -15.62 -35.23
CA ALA A 8 1.33 -15.97 -36.32
C ALA A 8 2.45 -14.94 -36.48
N ASN A 9 2.10 -13.66 -36.34
CA ASN A 9 3.03 -12.54 -36.49
C ASN A 9 3.53 -12.00 -35.15
N LYS A 10 3.04 -12.54 -34.02
CA LYS A 10 3.43 -12.13 -32.66
C LYS A 10 3.25 -10.63 -32.38
N ALA A 11 2.15 -10.09 -32.86
CA ALA A 11 1.83 -8.68 -32.83
C ALA A 11 0.38 -8.43 -32.41
N PHE A 12 0.12 -7.28 -31.80
CA PHE A 12 -1.24 -6.79 -31.64
C PHE A 12 -1.65 -6.07 -32.91
N LEU A 13 -2.65 -6.60 -33.60
CA LEU A 13 -3.28 -5.95 -34.76
C LEU A 13 -4.23 -4.89 -34.25
N ILE A 14 -4.21 -3.73 -34.88
CA ILE A 14 -5.16 -2.65 -34.61
C ILE A 14 -6.42 -2.95 -35.42
N LEU A 15 -7.58 -2.85 -34.78
CA LEU A 15 -8.87 -3.09 -35.44
C LEU A 15 -9.50 -1.75 -35.87
N ASP A 16 -10.17 -1.74 -37.00
CA ASP A 16 -11.00 -0.60 -37.42
C ASP A 16 -12.31 -0.52 -36.63
N GLU A 17 -13.12 0.52 -36.87
CA GLU A 17 -14.40 0.72 -36.17
C GLU A 17 -15.42 -0.42 -36.44
N GLN A 18 -15.20 -1.26 -37.46
CA GLN A 18 -16.01 -2.42 -37.78
C GLN A 18 -15.44 -3.72 -37.20
N GLY A 19 -14.30 -3.66 -36.52
CA GLY A 19 -13.63 -4.82 -35.93
C GLY A 19 -12.82 -5.67 -36.92
N ASN A 20 -12.45 -5.13 -38.10
CA ASN A 20 -11.56 -5.79 -39.02
C ASN A 20 -10.11 -5.39 -38.76
N ASP A 21 -9.18 -6.28 -39.12
CA ASP A 21 -7.74 -6.00 -39.05
C ASP A 21 -7.35 -4.83 -39.93
N THR A 22 -6.62 -3.88 -39.40
CA THR A 22 -5.91 -2.86 -40.18
C THR A 22 -4.55 -3.39 -40.63
N GLU A 23 -3.83 -2.64 -41.49
CA GLU A 23 -2.45 -2.95 -41.85
C GLU A 23 -1.46 -2.64 -40.70
N ASP A 24 -1.92 -1.93 -39.66
CA ASP A 24 -1.11 -1.52 -38.54
C ASP A 24 -1.02 -2.60 -37.46
N SER A 25 0.19 -2.86 -36.98
CA SER A 25 0.43 -3.86 -35.96
C SER A 25 1.55 -3.42 -35.03
N ILE A 26 1.40 -3.68 -33.71
CA ILE A 26 2.41 -3.41 -32.70
C ILE A 26 3.07 -4.73 -32.31
N SER A 27 4.35 -4.89 -32.67
CA SER A 27 5.11 -6.09 -32.42
C SER A 27 5.99 -5.93 -31.17
N PHE A 28 5.92 -6.89 -30.25
CA PHE A 28 6.73 -6.93 -29.04
C PHE A 28 7.63 -8.15 -29.04
N LYS A 29 8.93 -7.96 -29.08
CA LYS A 29 9.91 -9.05 -29.22
C LYS A 29 9.84 -10.09 -28.11
N PHE A 30 9.48 -9.72 -26.88
CA PHE A 30 9.44 -10.65 -25.74
C PHE A 30 8.16 -11.50 -25.67
N LEU A 31 7.14 -11.23 -26.49
CA LEU A 31 6.01 -12.14 -26.63
C LEU A 31 6.41 -13.48 -27.29
N ASP A 32 7.66 -13.61 -27.72
CA ASP A 32 8.19 -14.87 -28.25
C ASP A 32 8.23 -15.99 -27.22
N SER A 33 8.55 -15.69 -25.98
CA SER A 33 8.58 -16.67 -24.88
C SER A 33 7.17 -17.01 -24.35
N TYR A 34 6.20 -16.15 -24.57
CA TYR A 34 4.82 -16.35 -24.12
C TYR A 34 4.14 -17.55 -24.80
N LYS A 35 4.53 -17.86 -26.05
CA LYS A 35 3.95 -18.97 -26.83
C LYS A 35 4.16 -20.37 -26.25
N GLU A 36 5.23 -20.56 -25.47
CA GLU A 36 5.60 -21.89 -24.97
C GLU A 36 4.76 -22.30 -23.75
N ASN A 37 3.97 -21.40 -23.15
CA ASN A 37 3.46 -21.56 -21.80
C ASN A 37 1.96 -21.77 -21.64
N ASN A 38 1.17 -21.87 -22.72
CA ASN A 38 -0.29 -22.13 -22.70
C ASN A 38 -1.15 -21.13 -21.85
N HIS A 39 -0.62 -19.98 -21.43
CA HIS A 39 -1.38 -18.95 -20.71
C HIS A 39 -2.26 -18.09 -21.65
N GLU A 40 -2.23 -18.38 -22.94
CA GLU A 40 -3.02 -17.70 -23.96
C GLU A 40 -4.54 -17.88 -23.79
N ASP A 41 -4.96 -18.85 -22.97
CA ASP A 41 -6.36 -19.16 -22.73
C ASP A 41 -6.95 -18.44 -21.49
N GLU A 42 -6.13 -17.71 -20.72
CA GLU A 42 -6.64 -16.92 -19.59
C GLU A 42 -7.24 -15.62 -20.15
N PRO A 43 -8.54 -15.38 -19.96
CA PRO A 43 -9.17 -14.18 -20.50
C PRO A 43 -8.71 -12.94 -19.73
N LEU A 44 -8.59 -11.79 -20.40
CA LEU A 44 -8.26 -10.50 -19.79
C LEU A 44 -9.19 -10.16 -18.60
N THR A 45 -10.39 -10.71 -18.59
CA THR A 45 -11.38 -10.57 -17.51
C THR A 45 -10.96 -11.20 -16.19
N ASP A 46 -9.98 -12.10 -16.21
CA ASP A 46 -9.42 -12.71 -15.00
C ASP A 46 -8.36 -11.83 -14.34
N PHE A 47 -8.09 -10.66 -14.91
CA PHE A 47 -7.12 -9.71 -14.37
C PHE A 47 -7.77 -8.37 -14.03
N SER A 48 -7.26 -7.75 -12.97
CA SER A 48 -7.56 -6.37 -12.59
C SER A 48 -6.29 -5.55 -12.58
N PHE A 49 -6.41 -4.29 -13.01
CA PHE A 49 -5.29 -3.38 -13.24
C PHE A 49 -5.47 -2.12 -12.40
N GLU A 50 -4.42 -1.77 -11.65
CA GLU A 50 -4.40 -0.58 -10.82
C GLU A 50 -3.08 0.17 -10.97
N LEU A 51 -3.14 1.50 -11.04
CA LEU A 51 -1.96 2.34 -11.13
C LEU A 51 -1.43 2.67 -9.74
N TYR A 52 -0.12 2.51 -9.59
CA TYR A 52 0.65 2.92 -8.43
C TYR A 52 1.84 3.76 -8.86
N TYR A 53 2.34 4.57 -7.94
CA TYR A 53 3.50 5.43 -8.14
C TYR A 53 4.58 5.07 -7.14
N GLN A 54 5.82 4.95 -7.63
CA GLN A 54 7.02 4.77 -6.81
C GLN A 54 8.14 5.60 -7.40
N LYS A 55 8.62 6.60 -6.67
CA LYS A 55 9.69 7.48 -7.15
C LYS A 55 11.00 6.74 -7.34
N GLY A 56 11.63 6.91 -8.51
CA GLY A 56 12.91 6.29 -8.84
C GLY A 56 12.78 4.79 -9.16
N VAL A 57 11.60 4.33 -9.54
CA VAL A 57 11.40 2.96 -10.02
C VAL A 57 12.21 2.70 -11.30
N ARG A 58 12.69 1.48 -11.45
CA ARG A 58 13.45 1.02 -12.62
C ARG A 58 12.82 -0.24 -13.19
N GLU A 59 13.18 -0.56 -14.44
CA GLU A 59 12.73 -1.76 -15.15
C GLU A 59 12.93 -3.06 -14.35
N SER A 60 14.03 -3.19 -13.61
CA SER A 60 14.31 -4.35 -12.76
C SER A 60 13.52 -4.40 -11.46
N ASN A 61 12.65 -3.43 -11.21
CA ASN A 61 11.87 -3.36 -9.97
C ASN A 61 10.51 -4.05 -10.07
N TYR A 62 10.26 -4.88 -11.07
CA TYR A 62 9.07 -5.72 -11.05
C TYR A 62 9.06 -6.67 -9.84
N ARG A 63 7.88 -6.93 -9.28
CA ARG A 63 7.73 -7.67 -8.01
C ARG A 63 6.54 -8.60 -8.06
N THR A 64 6.73 -9.84 -7.62
CA THR A 64 5.61 -10.75 -7.36
C THR A 64 4.88 -10.31 -6.10
N LEU A 65 3.55 -10.23 -6.20
CA LEU A 65 2.66 -9.90 -5.10
C LEU A 65 2.17 -11.18 -4.43
N TYR A 66 2.37 -11.26 -3.14
CA TYR A 66 1.90 -12.36 -2.30
C TYR A 66 0.88 -11.85 -1.30
N LEU A 67 -0.21 -12.57 -1.14
CA LEU A 67 -1.10 -12.43 0.00
C LEU A 67 -0.55 -13.26 1.16
N HIS A 68 -0.48 -12.68 2.35
CA HIS A 68 -0.16 -13.43 3.55
C HIS A 68 -1.33 -14.34 3.90
N ASP A 69 -1.13 -15.66 3.85
CA ASP A 69 -2.14 -16.67 4.08
C ASP A 69 -1.62 -17.70 5.08
N THR A 70 -2.13 -17.65 6.30
CA THR A 70 -1.71 -18.55 7.39
C THR A 70 -2.19 -19.98 7.20
N SER A 71 -3.05 -20.26 6.23
CA SER A 71 -3.52 -21.61 5.90
C SER A 71 -2.52 -22.39 5.04
N LEU A 72 -1.55 -21.71 4.43
CA LEU A 72 -0.53 -22.30 3.58
C LEU A 72 0.76 -22.57 4.35
N GLU A 73 1.50 -23.59 3.94
CA GLU A 73 2.74 -24.02 4.60
C GLU A 73 3.81 -22.92 4.62
N ASP A 74 3.94 -22.15 3.53
CA ASP A 74 4.85 -21.01 3.43
C ASP A 74 4.20 -19.66 3.78
N ASN A 75 2.95 -19.67 4.24
CA ASN A 75 2.13 -18.50 4.59
C ASN A 75 1.98 -17.48 3.46
N ARG A 76 2.07 -17.89 2.18
CA ARG A 76 2.03 -17.00 1.05
C ARG A 76 1.25 -17.58 -0.12
N LYS A 77 0.38 -16.76 -0.73
CA LYS A 77 -0.35 -17.05 -1.96
C LYS A 77 -0.02 -15.98 -3.00
N ILE A 78 0.41 -16.37 -4.20
CA ILE A 78 0.61 -15.43 -5.30
C ILE A 78 -0.75 -14.85 -5.71
N ILE A 79 -0.83 -13.52 -5.81
CA ILE A 79 -2.05 -12.79 -6.14
C ILE A 79 -1.89 -11.87 -7.35
N GLY A 80 -0.66 -11.63 -7.81
CA GLY A 80 -0.41 -10.73 -8.92
C GLY A 80 1.04 -10.32 -9.07
N MET A 81 1.25 -9.28 -9.85
CA MET A 81 2.55 -8.68 -10.12
C MET A 81 2.47 -7.15 -10.07
N MET A 82 3.54 -6.53 -9.58
CA MET A 82 3.80 -5.10 -9.73
C MET A 82 4.82 -4.92 -10.85
N ILE A 83 4.45 -4.22 -11.91
CA ILE A 83 5.25 -4.07 -13.12
C ILE A 83 5.50 -2.58 -13.35
N PRO A 84 6.75 -2.09 -13.27
CA PRO A 84 7.08 -0.73 -13.69
C PRO A 84 6.73 -0.52 -15.16
N PHE A 85 6.20 0.63 -15.52
CA PHE A 85 5.96 0.95 -16.94
C PHE A 85 7.27 0.95 -17.74
N SER A 86 8.39 1.38 -17.13
CA SER A 86 9.73 1.29 -17.75
C SER A 86 10.14 -0.14 -18.10
N ALA A 87 9.69 -1.14 -17.34
CA ALA A 87 9.97 -2.54 -17.64
C ALA A 87 9.24 -3.02 -18.90
N LEU A 88 8.12 -2.41 -19.25
CA LEU A 88 7.35 -2.77 -20.46
C LEU A 88 8.01 -2.31 -21.76
N ILE A 89 8.97 -1.39 -21.70
CA ILE A 89 9.69 -0.85 -22.86
C ILE A 89 11.15 -1.29 -22.93
N THR A 90 11.62 -2.09 -21.98
CA THR A 90 12.99 -2.64 -21.99
C THR A 90 13.02 -4.06 -22.53
N GLU A 91 14.12 -4.38 -23.22
CA GLU A 91 14.42 -5.74 -23.67
C GLU A 91 15.16 -6.52 -22.55
N ASP A 92 14.53 -6.68 -21.38
CA ASP A 92 15.13 -7.43 -20.28
C ASP A 92 15.04 -8.95 -20.55
N GLU A 93 16.21 -9.63 -20.63
CA GLU A 93 16.27 -11.08 -20.85
C GLU A 93 15.62 -11.85 -19.68
N GLU A 94 15.71 -11.36 -18.45
CA GLU A 94 15.12 -11.99 -17.29
C GLU A 94 13.59 -11.98 -17.35
N MET A 95 12.99 -10.93 -17.91
CA MET A 95 11.55 -10.88 -18.19
C MET A 95 11.13 -11.93 -19.23
N ARG A 96 11.99 -12.24 -20.20
CA ARG A 96 11.73 -13.25 -21.23
C ARG A 96 11.73 -14.67 -20.69
N GLU A 97 12.59 -14.95 -19.74
CA GLU A 97 12.78 -16.30 -19.20
C GLU A 97 11.75 -16.65 -18.10
N ASN A 98 11.18 -15.64 -17.45
CA ASN A 98 10.20 -15.83 -16.39
C ASN A 98 8.79 -16.02 -16.98
N LYS A 99 8.33 -17.29 -16.96
CA LYS A 99 7.05 -17.70 -17.53
C LYS A 99 5.85 -17.02 -16.89
N ASP A 100 5.87 -16.89 -15.56
CA ASP A 100 4.78 -16.26 -14.81
C ASP A 100 4.71 -14.76 -15.14
N LEU A 101 5.86 -14.09 -15.21
CA LEU A 101 5.94 -12.68 -15.53
C LEU A 101 5.43 -12.40 -16.97
N SER A 102 5.75 -13.25 -17.94
CA SER A 102 5.36 -13.04 -19.34
C SER A 102 3.83 -12.96 -19.52
N CYS A 103 3.07 -13.75 -18.76
CA CYS A 103 1.61 -13.69 -18.76
C CYS A 103 1.10 -12.31 -18.28
N TYR A 104 1.60 -11.83 -17.16
CA TYR A 104 1.21 -10.53 -16.63
C TYR A 104 1.61 -9.37 -17.54
N VAL A 105 2.77 -9.44 -18.15
CA VAL A 105 3.26 -8.45 -19.14
C VAL A 105 2.36 -8.42 -20.37
N PHE A 106 1.99 -9.57 -20.92
CA PHE A 106 1.07 -9.67 -22.07
C PHE A 106 -0.27 -8.98 -21.77
N HIS A 107 -0.90 -9.29 -20.64
CA HIS A 107 -2.16 -8.66 -20.24
C HIS A 107 -2.01 -7.17 -19.94
N SER A 108 -0.82 -6.75 -19.48
CA SER A 108 -0.51 -5.33 -19.31
C SER A 108 -0.55 -4.56 -20.63
N TYR A 109 0.01 -5.11 -21.71
CA TYR A 109 -0.10 -4.48 -23.02
C TYR A 109 -1.53 -4.42 -23.51
N GLN A 110 -2.28 -5.52 -23.40
CA GLN A 110 -3.70 -5.53 -23.76
C GLN A 110 -4.51 -4.47 -23.00
N TYR A 111 -4.17 -4.24 -21.75
CA TYR A 111 -4.79 -3.20 -20.94
C TYR A 111 -4.38 -1.80 -21.42
N LEU A 112 -3.07 -1.54 -21.58
CA LEU A 112 -2.54 -0.22 -21.97
C LEU A 112 -3.05 0.24 -23.32
N LEU A 113 -3.07 -0.63 -24.32
CA LEU A 113 -3.56 -0.30 -25.66
C LEU A 113 -5.05 0.08 -25.70
N LYS A 114 -5.80 -0.19 -24.63
CA LYS A 114 -7.19 0.25 -24.47
C LYS A 114 -7.34 1.61 -23.77
N GLN A 115 -6.26 2.15 -23.17
CA GLN A 115 -6.33 3.42 -22.49
C GLN A 115 -6.27 4.60 -23.47
N GLU A 116 -6.87 5.73 -23.11
CA GLU A 116 -6.93 6.93 -23.95
C GLU A 116 -5.54 7.44 -24.34
N ASP A 117 -4.58 7.43 -23.42
CA ASP A 117 -3.21 7.91 -23.64
C ASP A 117 -2.44 7.09 -24.69
N PHE A 118 -2.89 5.87 -25.00
CA PHE A 118 -2.25 4.94 -25.94
C PHE A 118 -3.04 4.73 -27.23
N GLN A 119 -4.07 5.54 -27.50
CA GLN A 119 -4.91 5.37 -28.69
C GLN A 119 -4.16 5.68 -30.01
N ASP A 120 -3.15 6.55 -29.94
CA ASP A 120 -2.36 6.96 -31.10
C ASP A 120 -1.06 6.16 -31.26
N VAL A 121 -0.88 5.08 -30.48
CA VAL A 121 0.30 4.22 -30.57
C VAL A 121 0.21 3.38 -31.84
N VAL A 122 1.19 3.57 -32.72
CA VAL A 122 1.30 2.84 -34.00
C VAL A 122 2.45 1.83 -34.01
N ASP A 123 3.43 2.01 -33.12
CA ASP A 123 4.59 1.15 -32.98
C ASP A 123 5.14 1.15 -31.55
N PHE A 124 6.19 0.35 -31.34
CA PHE A 124 6.84 0.25 -30.04
C PHE A 124 7.56 1.54 -29.62
N ASP A 125 8.12 2.28 -30.56
CA ASP A 125 8.85 3.52 -30.28
C ASP A 125 7.90 4.60 -29.77
N SER A 126 6.74 4.76 -30.41
CA SER A 126 5.69 5.71 -29.95
C SER A 126 5.16 5.34 -28.55
N MET A 127 5.02 4.07 -28.24
CA MET A 127 4.65 3.61 -26.91
C MET A 127 5.75 3.91 -25.89
N SER A 128 7.02 3.69 -26.25
CA SER A 128 8.18 4.00 -25.39
C SER A 128 8.27 5.47 -25.06
N ASP A 129 8.03 6.36 -26.02
CA ASP A 129 8.02 7.80 -25.83
C ASP A 129 6.94 8.21 -24.82
N ILE A 130 5.70 7.74 -24.99
CA ILE A 130 4.60 8.03 -24.06
C ILE A 130 4.93 7.57 -22.64
N ILE A 131 5.45 6.34 -22.49
CA ILE A 131 5.82 5.79 -21.18
C ILE A 131 6.93 6.62 -20.55
N SER A 132 7.98 6.96 -21.29
CA SER A 132 9.12 7.71 -20.78
C SER A 132 8.75 9.13 -20.36
N GLU A 133 7.85 9.78 -21.09
CA GLU A 133 7.44 11.17 -20.80
C GLU A 133 6.42 11.28 -19.66
N ARG A 134 5.45 10.34 -19.58
CA ARG A 134 4.29 10.49 -18.70
C ARG A 134 4.26 9.53 -17.52
N TYR A 135 4.95 8.39 -17.63
CA TYR A 135 4.80 7.26 -16.70
C TYR A 135 6.12 6.79 -16.09
N ALA A 136 7.15 7.64 -16.04
CA ALA A 136 8.51 7.29 -15.58
C ALA A 136 8.55 6.68 -14.15
N ASP A 137 7.71 7.20 -13.24
CA ASP A 137 7.61 6.71 -11.84
C ASP A 137 6.32 5.89 -11.61
N THR A 138 5.74 5.33 -12.67
CA THR A 138 4.45 4.62 -12.60
C THR A 138 4.66 3.11 -12.69
N CYS A 139 3.91 2.39 -11.88
CA CYS A 139 3.85 0.94 -11.88
C CYS A 139 2.41 0.48 -12.14
N LEU A 140 2.25 -0.57 -12.91
CA LEU A 140 1.00 -1.28 -13.09
C LEU A 140 0.94 -2.45 -12.12
N CYS A 141 -0.01 -2.40 -11.20
CA CYS A 141 -0.37 -3.53 -10.36
C CYS A 141 -1.37 -4.40 -11.12
N VAL A 142 -1.00 -5.62 -11.39
CA VAL A 142 -1.84 -6.59 -12.10
C VAL A 142 -2.23 -7.68 -11.13
N TYR A 143 -3.48 -7.72 -10.71
CA TYR A 143 -4.02 -8.76 -9.84
C TYR A 143 -4.67 -9.87 -10.66
N HIS A 144 -4.45 -11.12 -10.27
CA HIS A 144 -5.17 -12.27 -10.80
C HIS A 144 -6.44 -12.49 -9.99
N LEU A 145 -7.61 -12.14 -10.53
CA LEU A 145 -8.89 -12.12 -9.83
C LEU A 145 -9.29 -13.45 -9.17
N PRO A 146 -9.04 -14.64 -9.78
CA PRO A 146 -9.27 -15.91 -9.11
C PRO A 146 -8.44 -16.09 -7.82
N SER A 147 -7.31 -15.42 -7.72
CA SER A 147 -6.43 -15.45 -6.54
C SER A 147 -6.66 -14.28 -5.59
N CYS A 148 -7.13 -13.15 -6.11
CA CYS A 148 -7.31 -11.89 -5.39
C CYS A 148 -8.61 -11.19 -5.84
N PRO A 149 -9.75 -11.51 -5.22
CA PRO A 149 -11.02 -10.88 -5.55
C PRO A 149 -11.01 -9.36 -5.33
N LEU A 150 -11.79 -8.61 -6.12
CA LEU A 150 -11.84 -7.14 -6.10
C LEU A 150 -12.12 -6.55 -4.71
N GLU A 151 -12.89 -7.25 -3.89
CA GLU A 151 -13.31 -6.78 -2.56
C GLU A 151 -12.14 -6.58 -1.59
N ILE A 152 -11.01 -7.26 -1.85
CA ILE A 152 -9.83 -7.14 -0.99
C ILE A 152 -8.81 -6.11 -1.48
N HIS A 153 -8.91 -5.60 -2.71
CA HIS A 153 -7.91 -4.69 -3.29
C HIS A 153 -7.75 -3.42 -2.46
N SER A 154 -8.85 -2.78 -2.07
CA SER A 154 -8.82 -1.58 -1.23
C SER A 154 -8.13 -1.82 0.12
N LYS A 155 -8.29 -3.02 0.67
CA LYS A 155 -7.65 -3.44 1.93
C LYS A 155 -6.14 -3.66 1.80
N LEU A 156 -5.65 -3.89 0.57
CA LEU A 156 -4.22 -4.08 0.29
C LEU A 156 -3.47 -2.77 0.05
N GLU A 157 -4.17 -1.68 -0.29
CA GLU A 157 -3.58 -0.38 -0.60
C GLU A 157 -2.65 0.14 0.50
N ILE A 158 -3.05 0.01 1.76
CA ILE A 158 -2.23 0.43 2.91
C ILE A 158 -0.95 -0.43 3.01
N SER A 159 -1.07 -1.73 2.79
CA SER A 159 0.08 -2.63 2.80
C SER A 159 1.07 -2.35 1.66
N MET A 160 0.59 -1.89 0.50
CA MET A 160 1.42 -1.44 -0.62
C MET A 160 2.31 -0.25 -0.25
N ALA A 161 1.80 0.69 0.56
CA ALA A 161 2.56 1.85 1.02
C ALA A 161 3.82 1.45 1.81
N LYS A 162 3.84 0.31 2.49
CA LYS A 162 5.03 -0.24 3.17
C LYS A 162 6.20 -0.46 2.20
N TYR A 163 5.87 -0.79 0.95
CA TYR A 163 6.83 -1.04 -0.13
C TYR A 163 7.04 0.18 -1.03
N GLY A 164 6.53 1.36 -0.62
CA GLY A 164 6.68 2.62 -1.34
C GLY A 164 5.77 2.78 -2.55
N TYR A 165 4.75 1.94 -2.71
CA TYR A 165 3.77 2.06 -3.77
C TYR A 165 2.54 2.82 -3.28
N TYR A 166 2.16 3.87 -3.98
CA TYR A 166 1.08 4.77 -3.59
C TYR A 166 0.14 5.02 -4.76
N LYS A 167 -1.14 5.25 -4.49
CA LYS A 167 -2.14 5.62 -5.51
C LYS A 167 -1.99 7.07 -6.00
N THR A 168 -1.16 7.88 -5.35
CA THR A 168 -0.89 9.27 -5.71
C THR A 168 0.61 9.51 -5.83
N ILE A 169 1.01 10.44 -6.72
CA ILE A 169 2.40 10.83 -6.91
C ILE A 169 2.94 11.47 -5.63
N LYS A 170 4.11 11.03 -5.20
CA LYS A 170 4.82 11.58 -4.03
C LYS A 170 6.16 12.16 -4.41
N ASP A 171 6.50 13.28 -3.78
CA ASP A 171 7.75 14.02 -4.04
C ASP A 171 8.97 13.43 -3.31
N TYR A 172 8.82 12.38 -2.51
CA TYR A 172 9.95 11.83 -1.77
C TYR A 172 10.22 10.35 -2.11
N THR A 173 11.51 10.01 -2.10
CA THR A 173 11.96 8.62 -2.23
C THR A 173 12.05 8.01 -0.83
N ASN A 174 11.52 6.82 -0.65
CA ASN A 174 11.73 6.08 0.58
C ASN A 174 13.09 5.34 0.51
N PRO A 175 14.12 5.76 1.25
CA PRO A 175 15.46 5.18 1.13
C PRO A 175 15.60 3.78 1.75
N LYS A 176 14.57 3.30 2.47
CA LYS A 176 14.62 2.05 3.24
C LYS A 176 13.69 0.97 2.72
N ILE A 177 13.15 1.13 1.52
CA ILE A 177 12.36 0.07 0.90
C ILE A 177 13.28 -1.13 0.68
N ASP A 178 12.90 -2.24 1.27
CA ASP A 178 13.52 -3.52 0.97
C ASP A 178 13.26 -3.85 -0.51
N LEU A 179 14.34 -3.80 -1.30
CA LEU A 179 14.30 -4.08 -2.74
C LEU A 179 14.22 -5.59 -3.01
N THR A 180 13.63 -6.38 -2.11
CA THR A 180 13.37 -7.79 -2.37
C THR A 180 12.41 -7.92 -3.57
N GLU A 181 12.57 -8.99 -4.34
CA GLU A 181 11.71 -9.29 -5.48
C GLU A 181 10.26 -9.66 -5.07
N LYS A 182 9.99 -9.75 -3.77
CA LYS A 182 8.73 -10.24 -3.22
C LYS A 182 8.06 -9.18 -2.37
N ILE A 183 6.78 -8.92 -2.65
CA ILE A 183 5.91 -8.06 -1.85
C ILE A 183 4.88 -8.95 -1.15
N ILE A 184 4.90 -8.98 0.19
CA ILE A 184 3.95 -9.75 1.00
C ILE A 184 2.92 -8.79 1.58
N LEU A 185 1.71 -8.82 1.02
CA LEU A 185 0.61 -7.96 1.39
C LEU A 185 -0.24 -8.58 2.50
N ARG A 186 -0.74 -7.73 3.37
CA ARG A 186 -1.69 -8.08 4.42
C ARG A 186 -2.94 -7.22 4.26
N PRO A 187 -4.13 -7.82 4.14
CA PRO A 187 -5.36 -7.05 4.11
C PRO A 187 -5.60 -6.41 5.48
N CYS A 188 -6.10 -5.18 5.48
CA CYS A 188 -6.49 -4.46 6.69
C CYS A 188 -7.92 -4.84 7.11
N ASP A 189 -8.17 -6.12 7.38
CA ASP A 189 -9.51 -6.65 7.64
C ASP A 189 -10.15 -6.11 8.93
N GLY A 190 -9.32 -5.81 9.96
CA GLY A 190 -9.82 -5.34 11.26
C GLY A 190 -10.25 -3.87 11.29
N ILE A 191 -10.12 -3.13 10.18
CA ILE A 191 -10.35 -1.69 10.13
C ILE A 191 -11.34 -1.32 9.03
N LEU A 192 -11.42 -2.14 7.99
CA LEU A 192 -12.14 -1.86 6.76
C LEU A 192 -13.24 -2.89 6.57
N GLU A 193 -14.34 -2.75 7.33
CA GLU A 193 -15.54 -3.47 6.99
C GLU A 193 -16.12 -2.92 5.68
N ALA A 194 -16.49 -3.83 4.78
CA ALA A 194 -16.97 -3.51 3.43
C ALA A 194 -18.26 -2.64 3.39
N ASP A 195 -18.85 -2.35 4.52
CA ASP A 195 -20.19 -1.76 4.64
C ASP A 195 -20.23 -0.23 4.76
N GLY A 196 -19.12 0.46 4.39
CA GLY A 196 -19.15 1.92 4.29
C GLY A 196 -19.24 2.64 5.64
N ASN A 197 -18.63 2.09 6.69
CA ASN A 197 -18.54 2.76 7.98
C ASN A 197 -17.86 4.13 7.81
N PRO A 198 -18.48 5.25 8.22
CA PRO A 198 -17.91 6.59 8.11
C PRO A 198 -16.52 6.73 8.78
N PHE A 199 -16.24 5.89 9.78
CA PHE A 199 -14.96 5.87 10.46
C PHE A 199 -13.83 5.36 9.54
N ASP A 200 -14.09 4.32 8.77
CA ASP A 200 -13.11 3.73 7.87
C ASP A 200 -12.78 4.69 6.74
N GLN A 201 -13.78 5.39 6.20
CA GLN A 201 -13.58 6.43 5.21
C GLN A 201 -12.72 7.58 5.77
N TYR A 202 -13.01 8.02 7.01
CA TYR A 202 -12.22 9.06 7.68
C TYR A 202 -10.77 8.63 7.87
N LEU A 203 -10.52 7.38 8.27
CA LEU A 203 -9.17 6.83 8.43
C LEU A 203 -8.40 6.82 7.12
N PHE A 204 -9.04 6.39 6.03
CA PHE A 204 -8.45 6.46 4.69
C PHE A 204 -8.13 7.88 4.26
N ASP A 205 -9.04 8.81 4.49
CA ASP A 205 -8.84 10.21 4.14
C ASP A 205 -7.70 10.82 4.96
N CYS A 206 -7.57 10.47 6.23
CA CYS A 206 -6.41 10.86 7.04
C CYS A 206 -5.10 10.29 6.47
N ILE A 207 -5.06 8.99 6.11
CA ILE A 207 -3.89 8.38 5.51
C ILE A 207 -3.52 9.05 4.20
N ARG A 208 -4.48 9.26 3.30
CA ARG A 208 -4.26 9.94 2.01
C ARG A 208 -3.78 11.39 2.20
N THR A 209 -4.33 12.10 3.15
CA THR A 209 -3.99 13.51 3.44
C THR A 209 -2.57 13.61 3.97
N HIS A 210 -2.19 12.78 4.96
CA HIS A 210 -0.83 12.85 5.51
C HIS A 210 0.25 12.49 4.48
N LEU A 211 -0.09 11.63 3.52
CA LEU A 211 0.83 11.25 2.45
C LEU A 211 1.25 12.44 1.56
N ASN A 212 0.39 13.44 1.42
CA ASN A 212 0.62 14.62 0.59
C ASN A 212 1.12 15.83 1.38
N GLU A 213 1.17 15.75 2.73
CA GLU A 213 1.61 16.87 3.57
C GLU A 213 3.13 17.05 3.50
N LYS A 214 3.56 18.27 3.20
CA LYS A 214 4.98 18.66 3.09
C LYS A 214 5.56 19.22 4.38
N ASP A 215 4.72 19.83 5.22
CA ASP A 215 5.17 20.32 6.53
C ASP A 215 5.35 19.14 7.49
N PRO A 216 6.57 18.90 7.99
CA PRO A 216 6.84 17.71 8.82
C PRO A 216 6.11 17.73 10.16
N VAL A 217 5.76 18.90 10.68
CA VAL A 217 4.98 19.02 11.90
C VAL A 217 3.53 18.64 11.68
N LEU A 218 2.93 19.17 10.61
CA LEU A 218 1.56 18.81 10.23
C LEU A 218 1.46 17.34 9.86
N LYS A 219 2.45 16.82 9.12
CA LYS A 219 2.52 15.39 8.79
C LYS A 219 2.53 14.51 10.05
N PHE A 220 3.37 14.85 11.04
CA PHE A 220 3.39 14.13 12.33
C PHE A 220 2.03 14.15 13.02
N LEU A 221 1.37 15.32 13.06
CA LEU A 221 0.07 15.45 13.70
C LEU A 221 -1.03 14.66 12.97
N TYR A 222 -1.01 14.60 11.65
CA TYR A 222 -1.94 13.74 10.89
C TYR A 222 -1.71 12.26 11.16
N LEU A 223 -0.45 11.80 11.19
CA LEU A 223 -0.12 10.43 11.58
C LEU A 223 -0.62 10.13 13.01
N TYR A 224 -0.47 11.10 13.91
CA TYR A 224 -0.94 10.94 15.29
C TYR A 224 -2.47 10.88 15.36
N GLN A 225 -3.21 11.63 14.53
CA GLN A 225 -4.68 11.57 14.44
C GLN A 225 -5.18 10.17 14.07
N ILE A 226 -4.43 9.41 13.27
CA ILE A 226 -4.77 8.03 12.96
C ILE A 226 -4.83 7.20 14.25
N ILE A 227 -3.84 7.33 15.14
CA ILE A 227 -3.85 6.66 16.45
C ILE A 227 -4.99 7.16 17.35
N GLU A 228 -5.26 8.47 17.39
CA GLU A 228 -6.38 9.02 18.17
C GLU A 228 -7.73 8.48 17.70
N SER A 229 -7.87 8.21 16.40
CA SER A 229 -9.07 7.57 15.84
C SER A 229 -9.26 6.16 16.40
N PHE A 230 -8.19 5.37 16.54
CA PHE A 230 -8.25 4.06 17.18
C PHE A 230 -8.63 4.17 18.67
N PHE A 231 -8.16 5.19 19.39
CA PHE A 231 -8.56 5.38 20.78
C PHE A 231 -10.06 5.54 20.92
N THR A 232 -10.68 6.29 20.00
CA THR A 232 -12.13 6.47 19.95
C THR A 232 -12.85 5.15 19.73
N ARG A 233 -12.39 4.34 18.75
CA ARG A 233 -12.96 3.03 18.44
C ARG A 233 -12.89 2.08 19.64
N ILE A 234 -11.73 1.99 20.30
CA ILE A 234 -11.58 1.16 21.52
C ILE A 234 -12.55 1.59 22.61
N VAL A 235 -12.71 2.91 22.84
CA VAL A 235 -13.64 3.41 23.84
C VAL A 235 -15.08 3.02 23.50
N VAL A 236 -15.48 3.14 22.23
CA VAL A 236 -16.83 2.73 21.79
C VAL A 236 -17.06 1.24 22.01
N GLN A 237 -16.13 0.39 21.60
CA GLN A 237 -16.20 -1.05 21.79
C GLN A 237 -16.26 -1.46 23.28
N ASP A 238 -15.42 -0.84 24.10
CA ASP A 238 -15.45 -1.08 25.55
C ASP A 238 -16.80 -0.67 26.17
N LEU A 239 -17.39 0.45 25.70
CA LEU A 239 -18.71 0.90 26.15
C LEU A 239 -19.83 -0.07 25.69
N GLU A 240 -19.79 -0.53 24.47
CA GLU A 240 -20.77 -1.51 23.94
C GLU A 240 -20.70 -2.83 24.71
N GLY A 241 -19.49 -3.33 24.99
CA GLY A 241 -19.28 -4.52 25.81
C GLY A 241 -19.83 -4.34 27.22
N LEU A 242 -19.55 -3.21 27.86
CA LEU A 242 -20.10 -2.89 29.19
C LEU A 242 -21.62 -2.78 29.19
N ILE A 243 -22.22 -2.19 28.17
CA ILE A 243 -23.68 -2.08 28.04
C ILE A 243 -24.31 -3.47 27.87
N ALA A 244 -23.68 -4.36 27.10
CA ALA A 244 -24.16 -5.73 26.91
C ALA A 244 -24.11 -6.58 28.20
N GLU A 245 -23.16 -6.32 29.09
CA GLU A 245 -22.98 -7.03 30.34
C GLU A 245 -23.84 -6.49 31.50
N VAL A 246 -24.47 -5.33 31.33
CA VAL A 246 -25.18 -4.63 32.41
C VAL A 246 -26.49 -5.33 32.80
N LYS A 247 -26.43 -6.08 33.90
CA LYS A 247 -27.59 -6.57 34.62
C LYS A 247 -28.15 -5.57 35.66
N ASN A 248 -27.32 -4.57 36.07
CA ASN A 248 -27.69 -3.55 37.05
C ASN A 248 -27.21 -2.15 36.62
N PRO A 249 -28.09 -1.24 36.19
CA PRO A 249 -27.72 0.07 35.64
C PRO A 249 -26.93 0.98 36.60
N ALA A 250 -27.18 0.90 37.87
CA ALA A 250 -26.50 1.78 38.87
C ALA A 250 -25.04 1.39 39.14
N GLY A 251 -24.73 0.08 39.09
CA GLY A 251 -23.36 -0.42 39.17
C GLY A 251 -22.54 -0.10 37.93
N ALA A 252 -23.16 -0.29 36.78
CA ALA A 252 -22.53 -0.08 35.48
C ALA A 252 -22.05 1.35 35.23
N LEU A 253 -22.83 2.36 35.64
CA LEU A 253 -22.41 3.77 35.50
C LEU A 253 -21.12 4.06 36.30
N LYS A 254 -20.93 3.42 37.46
CA LYS A 254 -19.71 3.55 38.23
C LYS A 254 -18.55 2.84 37.53
N ASP A 255 -18.75 1.60 37.08
CA ASP A 255 -17.76 0.80 36.40
C ASP A 255 -17.36 1.43 35.05
N MET A 256 -18.32 2.00 34.30
CA MET A 256 -18.05 2.82 33.10
C MET A 256 -17.22 4.06 33.44
N SER A 257 -17.59 4.80 34.51
CA SER A 257 -16.84 6.00 34.94
C SER A 257 -15.41 5.65 35.31
N ASP A 258 -15.21 4.54 36.00
CA ASP A 258 -13.89 4.09 36.45
C ASP A 258 -13.06 3.53 35.28
N SER A 259 -13.66 2.79 34.36
CA SER A 259 -13.01 2.31 33.12
C SER A 259 -12.59 3.47 32.20
N LEU A 260 -13.45 4.49 32.04
CA LEU A 260 -13.12 5.68 31.25
C LEU A 260 -12.02 6.54 31.89
N LYS A 261 -11.96 6.59 33.25
CA LYS A 261 -10.92 7.32 33.98
C LYS A 261 -9.57 6.59 34.01
N ILE A 262 -9.59 5.25 34.02
CA ILE A 262 -8.40 4.42 34.17
C ILE A 262 -7.57 4.33 32.89
N ARG A 263 -8.18 4.46 31.72
CA ARG A 263 -7.43 4.32 30.47
C ARG A 263 -6.83 5.64 30.02
N LYS A 264 -5.65 5.96 30.57
CA LYS A 264 -4.77 6.97 29.97
C LYS A 264 -4.54 6.65 28.51
N GLU A 265 -4.32 7.66 27.70
CA GLU A 265 -4.03 7.56 26.26
C GLU A 265 -2.97 6.48 25.95
N ILE A 266 -1.90 6.42 26.72
CA ILE A 266 -0.85 5.41 26.64
C ILE A 266 -1.39 3.98 26.81
N ASN A 267 -2.29 3.73 27.75
CA ASN A 267 -2.83 2.39 27.97
C ASN A 267 -3.72 1.94 26.81
N ARG A 268 -4.46 2.87 26.17
CA ARG A 268 -5.22 2.57 24.95
C ARG A 268 -4.29 2.22 23.80
N TRP A 269 -3.19 2.96 23.67
CA TRP A 269 -2.18 2.66 22.66
C TRP A 269 -1.55 1.29 22.89
N THR A 270 -1.18 0.94 24.12
CA THR A 270 -0.68 -0.40 24.44
C THR A 270 -1.71 -1.49 24.04
N THR A 271 -3.02 -1.24 24.26
CA THR A 271 -4.07 -2.16 23.80
C THR A 271 -4.07 -2.32 22.26
N ILE A 272 -3.84 -1.23 21.51
CA ILE A 272 -3.70 -1.28 20.04
C ILE A 272 -2.53 -2.17 19.64
N GLU A 273 -1.35 -1.97 20.26
CA GLU A 273 -0.15 -2.77 19.99
C GLU A 273 -0.35 -4.25 20.32
N GLU A 274 -1.01 -4.55 21.44
CA GLU A 274 -1.36 -5.92 21.84
C GLU A 274 -2.28 -6.59 20.78
N ARG A 275 -3.34 -5.89 20.35
CA ARG A 275 -4.26 -6.40 19.33
C ARG A 275 -3.59 -6.55 17.95
N ALA A 276 -2.68 -5.65 17.60
CA ALA A 276 -1.88 -5.73 16.38
C ALA A 276 -0.67 -6.67 16.51
N GLN A 277 -0.43 -7.23 17.70
CA GLN A 277 0.73 -8.08 17.99
C GLN A 277 2.07 -7.42 17.62
N ILE A 278 2.18 -6.11 17.82
CA ILE A 278 3.43 -5.36 17.60
C ILE A 278 4.42 -5.73 18.70
N LYS A 279 5.61 -6.16 18.30
CA LYS A 279 6.69 -6.47 19.25
C LYS A 279 7.59 -5.25 19.40
N GLY A 280 7.91 -4.91 20.66
CA GLY A 280 8.69 -3.71 20.99
C GLY A 280 10.08 -3.59 20.34
N ALA A 281 10.61 -4.66 19.74
CA ALA A 281 11.87 -4.63 19.00
C ALA A 281 11.70 -4.30 17.51
N GLU A 282 10.49 -4.44 16.94
CA GLU A 282 10.26 -4.28 15.49
C GLU A 282 10.45 -2.82 15.04
N HIS A 283 10.18 -1.85 15.93
CA HIS A 283 10.28 -0.41 15.63
C HIS A 283 11.30 0.31 16.51
N ALA A 284 12.39 -0.37 16.89
CA ALA A 284 13.41 0.17 17.78
C ALA A 284 14.09 1.44 17.22
N GLU A 285 14.19 1.56 15.91
CA GLU A 285 14.74 2.75 15.25
C GLU A 285 13.84 3.97 15.42
N LEU A 286 12.51 3.81 15.35
CA LEU A 286 11.56 4.88 15.66
C LEU A 286 11.77 5.40 17.06
N ASP A 287 11.94 4.51 18.04
CA ASP A 287 12.21 4.89 19.43
C ASP A 287 13.53 5.65 19.57
N GLU A 288 14.57 5.21 18.86
CA GLU A 288 15.87 5.89 18.86
C GLU A 288 15.76 7.32 18.31
N LYS A 289 15.08 7.50 17.18
CA LYS A 289 14.87 8.82 16.58
C LYS A 289 13.99 9.72 17.46
N CYS A 290 12.96 9.16 18.10
CA CYS A 290 12.16 9.90 19.09
C CYS A 290 13.00 10.36 20.29
N ARG A 291 13.90 9.51 20.83
CA ARG A 291 14.82 9.89 21.91
C ARG A 291 15.78 11.00 21.49
N GLN A 292 16.35 10.90 20.29
CA GLN A 292 17.22 11.94 19.73
C GLN A 292 16.48 13.27 19.61
N PHE A 293 15.27 13.27 19.09
CA PHE A 293 14.43 14.46 18.96
C PHE A 293 14.11 15.10 20.33
N LEU A 294 13.83 14.29 21.34
CA LEU A 294 13.55 14.73 22.71
C LEU A 294 14.82 15.05 23.50
N THR A 295 16.01 14.83 22.94
CA THR A 295 17.29 14.88 23.66
C THR A 295 17.30 14.04 24.95
N SER A 296 16.60 12.88 24.90
CA SER A 296 16.44 11.99 26.05
C SER A 296 17.51 10.90 26.06
N THR A 297 18.10 10.68 27.22
CA THR A 297 19.05 9.57 27.48
C THR A 297 18.37 8.32 28.05
N ASP A 298 17.04 8.36 28.28
CA ASP A 298 16.29 7.24 28.82
C ASP A 298 16.11 6.12 27.78
N ALA A 299 16.89 5.06 27.89
CA ALA A 299 16.83 3.89 27.03
C ALA A 299 15.50 3.11 27.15
N ASN A 300 14.72 3.32 28.22
CA ASN A 300 13.42 2.69 28.43
C ASN A 300 12.28 3.46 27.76
N LEU A 301 12.54 4.66 27.24
CA LEU A 301 11.56 5.43 26.48
C LEU A 301 11.33 4.77 25.11
N LYS A 302 10.31 3.94 25.05
CA LYS A 302 9.89 3.18 23.83
C LYS A 302 8.48 3.58 23.41
N HIS A 303 8.08 3.17 22.20
CA HIS A 303 6.69 3.32 21.80
C HIS A 303 5.78 2.49 22.73
N PRO A 304 4.57 2.95 23.02
CA PRO A 304 3.95 4.18 22.50
C PRO A 304 4.42 5.47 23.20
N GLN A 305 5.14 5.38 24.33
CA GLN A 305 5.52 6.53 25.17
C GLN A 305 6.47 7.51 24.44
N SER A 306 7.38 7.01 23.62
CA SER A 306 8.32 7.83 22.85
C SER A 306 7.59 8.75 21.87
N ILE A 307 6.66 8.21 21.10
CA ILE A 307 5.86 8.95 20.10
C ILE A 307 4.93 9.97 20.80
N TYR A 308 4.27 9.54 21.89
CA TYR A 308 3.43 10.44 22.71
C TYR A 308 4.23 11.63 23.23
N SER A 309 5.47 11.40 23.66
CA SER A 309 6.36 12.44 24.15
C SER A 309 6.78 13.40 23.04
N VAL A 310 7.02 12.92 21.82
CA VAL A 310 7.28 13.76 20.65
C VAL A 310 6.07 14.64 20.34
N ARG A 311 4.86 14.07 20.32
CA ARG A 311 3.61 14.83 20.13
C ARG A 311 3.47 15.96 21.14
N ASN A 312 3.68 15.67 22.42
CA ASN A 312 3.60 16.68 23.47
C ASN A 312 4.70 17.74 23.33
N HIS A 313 5.91 17.34 22.93
CA HIS A 313 7.00 18.28 22.67
C HIS A 313 6.65 19.23 21.51
N ILE A 314 6.12 18.70 20.41
CA ILE A 314 5.67 19.48 19.25
C ILE A 314 4.60 20.50 19.68
N ILE A 315 3.55 20.06 20.40
CA ILE A 315 2.43 20.95 20.77
C ILE A 315 2.88 22.05 21.74
N HIS A 316 3.70 21.71 22.72
CA HIS A 316 4.11 22.67 23.75
C HIS A 316 5.35 23.48 23.37
N ARG A 317 6.16 23.01 22.40
CA ARG A 317 7.42 23.63 22.00
C ARG A 317 7.58 23.70 20.48
N PHE A 318 6.54 24.12 19.77
CA PHE A 318 6.47 24.18 18.31
C PHE A 318 7.72 24.77 17.65
N ARG A 319 8.30 25.82 18.25
CA ARG A 319 9.50 26.49 17.71
C ARG A 319 10.75 25.57 17.69
N VAL A 320 10.85 24.64 18.62
CA VAL A 320 11.98 23.68 18.69
C VAL A 320 11.80 22.59 17.65
N ALA A 321 10.56 22.16 17.40
CA ALA A 321 10.25 21.17 16.36
C ALA A 321 10.67 21.67 14.97
N ILE A 322 10.53 22.96 14.67
CA ILE A 322 10.96 23.55 13.39
C ILE A 322 12.49 23.48 13.21
N ILE A 323 13.27 23.53 14.29
CA ILE A 323 14.73 23.48 14.22
C ILE A 323 15.25 22.08 13.90
N GLN A 324 14.46 21.03 14.13
CA GLN A 324 14.82 19.62 13.94
C GLN A 324 14.05 18.97 12.76
N VAL A 325 13.83 19.73 11.69
CA VAL A 325 13.02 19.30 10.54
C VAL A 325 13.49 17.97 9.95
N GLU A 326 14.79 17.80 9.75
CA GLU A 326 15.34 16.56 9.17
C GLU A 326 15.04 15.34 10.05
N LEU A 327 15.28 15.46 11.35
CA LEU A 327 15.01 14.38 12.30
C LEU A 327 13.50 14.09 12.42
N LEU A 328 12.65 15.13 12.33
CA LEU A 328 11.20 14.95 12.36
C LEU A 328 10.71 14.27 11.08
N ASN A 329 11.35 14.51 9.92
CA ASN A 329 11.04 13.78 8.69
C ASN A 329 11.40 12.28 8.81
N GLU A 330 12.53 11.95 9.42
CA GLU A 330 12.90 10.56 9.69
C GLU A 330 11.90 9.89 10.64
N ILE A 331 11.48 10.59 11.70
CA ILE A 331 10.43 10.11 12.63
C ILE A 331 9.12 9.88 11.87
N ASN A 332 8.68 10.83 11.06
CA ASN A 332 7.44 10.70 10.27
C ASN A 332 7.46 9.47 9.38
N PHE A 333 8.57 9.24 8.72
CA PHE A 333 8.75 8.06 7.88
C PHE A 333 8.64 6.74 8.69
N LEU A 334 9.36 6.64 9.79
CA LEU A 334 9.34 5.45 10.65
C LEU A 334 7.97 5.28 11.35
N PHE A 335 7.33 6.38 11.71
CA PHE A 335 5.99 6.38 12.28
C PHE A 335 4.92 5.94 11.27
N GLU A 336 5.06 6.35 10.00
CA GLU A 336 4.23 5.86 8.91
C GLU A 336 4.33 4.32 8.78
N LEU A 337 5.55 3.77 8.77
CA LEU A 337 5.77 2.32 8.72
C LEU A 337 5.17 1.59 9.93
N TYR A 338 5.34 2.16 11.12
CA TYR A 338 4.72 1.63 12.35
C TYR A 338 3.20 1.60 12.22
N LEU A 339 2.58 2.70 11.76
CA LEU A 339 1.14 2.77 11.57
C LEU A 339 0.63 1.76 10.54
N ILE A 340 1.32 1.59 9.42
CA ILE A 340 0.98 0.57 8.43
C ILE A 340 0.98 -0.83 9.07
N ASP A 341 2.00 -1.15 9.87
CA ASP A 341 2.06 -2.44 10.56
C ASP A 341 0.91 -2.61 11.57
N VAL A 342 0.57 -1.55 12.32
CA VAL A 342 -0.60 -1.56 13.20
C VAL A 342 -1.87 -1.81 12.39
N LEU A 343 -2.11 -1.05 11.33
CA LEU A 343 -3.32 -1.14 10.50
C LEU A 343 -3.48 -2.52 9.85
N CYS A 344 -2.38 -3.09 9.34
CA CYS A 344 -2.40 -4.39 8.67
C CYS A 344 -2.50 -5.59 9.62
N ARG A 345 -2.24 -5.41 10.92
CA ARG A 345 -2.22 -6.51 11.90
C ARG A 345 -3.31 -6.39 12.96
N TYR A 346 -3.94 -5.22 13.08
CA TYR A 346 -4.98 -4.99 14.09
C TYR A 346 -6.14 -5.96 13.90
N LYS A 347 -6.54 -6.62 14.98
CA LYS A 347 -7.70 -7.51 15.02
C LYS A 347 -8.67 -6.99 16.06
N GLU A 348 -9.91 -6.85 15.67
CA GLU A 348 -10.98 -6.64 16.63
C GLU A 348 -11.13 -7.86 17.54
N SER A 349 -11.33 -7.63 18.82
CA SER A 349 -11.50 -8.70 19.83
C SER A 349 -12.92 -9.21 19.86
#